data_4071eb3977e080b91d3e9a4e76e88193
#
_entry.id   4071eb3977e080b91d3e9a4e76e88193
#
_cell.length_a   1.000
_cell.length_b   1.000
_cell.length_c   1.000
_cell.angle_alpha   90.00
_cell.angle_beta   90.00
_cell.angle_gamma   90.00
#
_symmetry.space_group_name_H-M   'P 1'
#
loop_
_entity.id
_entity.type
_entity.pdbx_description
1 polymer ?
#
loop_
_entity_poly.entity_id
_entity_poly.type
_entity_poly.pdbx_seq_one_letter_code
_entity_poly.pdbx_strand_id
1 'polypeptide(L)'
;MTTYLSEAQEDRLSSAMESYMFGCELSAKTSYYTFKVDEDEDDDYEPNLSLSTISLGEGAKDEYNMVEVTARNHNDEEITVPIATLKLSCQTMINLDNFVIQPPVTFRLKSGTGPVQLSGQVILAPTDIDLDEDDDEDDEDEEDDEDDEEELASIKPANKKMRH
;
A
#
# COMPACT_ATOMS: atom_id res chain seq x y z
N MET A 1 21.87 14.50 10.60
CA MET A 1 22.86 13.66 9.90
C MET A 1 22.13 12.88 8.82
N THR A 2 22.45 13.16 7.61
CA THR A 2 21.88 12.46 6.46
C THR A 2 22.72 11.20 6.27
N THR A 3 22.15 10.05 6.59
CA THR A 3 22.79 8.76 6.30
C THR A 3 22.70 8.53 4.80
N TYR A 4 23.80 8.67 4.11
CA TYR A 4 23.90 8.26 2.72
C TYR A 4 24.01 6.74 2.70
N LEU A 5 22.98 6.10 2.17
CA LEU A 5 23.07 4.71 1.76
C LEU A 5 24.17 4.61 0.70
N SER A 6 25.05 3.62 0.80
CA SER A 6 26.05 3.42 -0.23
C SER A 6 25.40 3.05 -1.56
N GLU A 7 25.98 3.49 -2.67
CA GLU A 7 25.48 3.20 -4.02
C GLU A 7 25.24 1.69 -4.23
N ALA A 8 25.99 0.84 -3.57
CA ALA A 8 25.82 -0.61 -3.60
C ALA A 8 24.53 -1.09 -2.88
N GLN A 9 24.02 -0.33 -1.93
CA GLN A 9 22.73 -0.63 -1.26
C GLN A 9 21.55 -0.11 -2.06
N GLU A 10 21.70 1.02 -2.71
CA GLU A 10 20.69 1.55 -3.63
C GLU A 10 20.55 0.63 -4.86
N ASP A 11 21.64 0.11 -5.40
CA ASP A 11 21.63 -0.85 -6.50
C ASP A 11 20.99 -2.18 -6.11
N ARG A 12 21.16 -2.65 -4.88
CA ARG A 12 20.53 -3.87 -4.39
C ARG A 12 19.03 -3.70 -4.18
N LEU A 13 18.60 -2.57 -3.64
CA LEU A 13 17.17 -2.25 -3.50
C LEU A 13 16.49 -2.04 -4.86
N SER A 14 17.17 -1.41 -5.79
CA SER A 14 16.67 -1.22 -7.16
C SER A 14 16.61 -2.51 -7.97
N SER A 15 17.53 -3.42 -7.74
CA SER A 15 17.60 -4.73 -8.40
C SER A 15 16.61 -5.75 -7.83
N ALA A 16 16.08 -5.52 -6.63
CA ALA A 16 15.22 -6.46 -5.93
C ALA A 16 13.72 -6.29 -6.22
N MET A 17 13.31 -5.19 -6.84
CA MET A 17 11.91 -4.93 -7.17
C MET A 17 11.68 -5.08 -8.67
N GLU A 18 11.03 -6.15 -9.05
CA GLU A 18 10.54 -6.33 -10.41
C GLU A 18 9.10 -5.83 -10.54
N SER A 19 8.78 -5.22 -11.66
CA SER A 19 7.42 -4.77 -11.94
C SER A 19 6.97 -5.14 -13.33
N TYR A 20 5.71 -5.51 -13.46
CA TYR A 20 5.07 -5.89 -14.71
C TYR A 20 3.84 -5.05 -14.96
N MET A 21 3.58 -4.73 -16.21
CA MET A 21 2.39 -3.98 -16.60
C MET A 21 1.13 -4.79 -16.29
N PHE A 22 0.16 -4.13 -15.70
CA PHE A 22 -1.16 -4.67 -15.41
C PHE A 22 -2.24 -3.88 -16.15
N GLY A 23 -3.24 -4.57 -16.67
CA GLY A 23 -4.41 -3.94 -17.27
C GLY A 23 -5.59 -4.90 -17.31
N CYS A 24 -6.78 -4.37 -17.11
CA CYS A 24 -8.03 -5.09 -17.33
C CYS A 24 -9.15 -4.16 -17.80
N GLU A 25 -10.17 -4.73 -18.40
CA GLU A 25 -11.35 -4.03 -18.87
C GLU A 25 -12.59 -4.53 -18.14
N LEU A 26 -13.42 -3.61 -17.69
CA LEU A 26 -14.75 -3.89 -17.13
C LEU A 26 -15.84 -3.39 -18.07
N SER A 27 -16.82 -4.22 -18.32
CA SER A 27 -17.97 -3.89 -19.18
C SER A 27 -19.22 -4.61 -18.71
N ALA A 28 -20.33 -4.36 -19.34
CA ALA A 28 -21.58 -5.07 -19.06
C ALA A 28 -21.45 -6.60 -19.24
N LYS A 29 -20.59 -7.05 -20.14
CA LYS A 29 -20.31 -8.48 -20.39
C LYS A 29 -19.36 -9.07 -19.36
N THR A 30 -18.37 -8.28 -18.94
CA THR A 30 -17.35 -8.68 -17.97
C THR A 30 -17.34 -7.64 -16.85
N SER A 31 -18.28 -7.76 -15.94
CA SER A 31 -18.52 -6.76 -14.90
C SER A 31 -17.58 -6.83 -13.72
N TYR A 32 -16.76 -7.86 -13.63
CA TYR A 32 -15.77 -8.00 -12.58
C TYR A 32 -14.48 -8.67 -13.10
N TYR A 33 -13.38 -8.38 -12.43
CA TYR A 33 -12.08 -8.99 -12.66
C TYR A 33 -11.41 -9.26 -11.31
N THR A 34 -10.91 -10.46 -11.10
CA THR A 34 -10.20 -10.83 -9.88
C THR A 34 -8.73 -11.08 -10.19
N PHE A 35 -7.86 -10.30 -9.58
CA PHE A 35 -6.42 -10.53 -9.58
C PHE A 35 -6.07 -11.46 -8.43
N LYS A 36 -5.50 -12.62 -8.76
CA LYS A 36 -5.03 -13.63 -7.81
C LYS A 36 -3.58 -13.94 -8.08
N VAL A 37 -2.92 -14.42 -7.05
CA VAL A 37 -1.61 -15.06 -7.13
C VAL A 37 -1.83 -16.56 -7.10
N ASP A 38 -1.20 -17.26 -8.02
CA ASP A 38 -1.19 -18.71 -8.00
C ASP A 38 -0.27 -19.19 -6.85
N GLU A 39 -0.80 -20.07 -5.99
CA GLU A 39 -0.09 -20.59 -4.82
C GLU A 39 1.13 -21.47 -5.17
N ASP A 40 1.32 -21.77 -6.45
CA ASP A 40 2.41 -22.58 -6.98
C ASP A 40 3.62 -21.75 -7.50
N GLU A 41 3.53 -20.43 -7.45
CA GLU A 41 4.66 -19.57 -7.81
C GLU A 41 5.59 -19.43 -6.61
N ASP A 42 6.88 -19.42 -6.90
CA ASP A 42 7.98 -19.39 -5.94
C ASP A 42 7.70 -18.43 -4.78
N ASP A 43 7.76 -18.95 -3.56
CA ASP A 43 7.52 -18.22 -2.30
C ASP A 43 8.51 -17.05 -2.05
N ASP A 44 9.45 -16.85 -2.98
CA ASP A 44 10.52 -15.86 -2.85
C ASP A 44 10.03 -14.41 -3.09
N TYR A 45 8.85 -14.24 -3.67
CA TYR A 45 8.31 -12.92 -4.02
C TYR A 45 6.85 -12.77 -3.62
N GLU A 46 6.53 -11.61 -3.08
CA GLU A 46 5.16 -11.22 -2.76
C GLU A 46 4.66 -10.21 -3.80
N PRO A 47 3.71 -10.60 -4.67
CA PRO A 47 3.14 -9.69 -5.64
C PRO A 47 2.13 -8.73 -5.01
N ASN A 48 2.26 -7.46 -5.32
CA ASN A 48 1.33 -6.41 -4.96
C ASN A 48 0.83 -5.70 -6.22
N LEU A 49 -0.45 -5.39 -6.26
CA LEU A 49 -1.04 -4.66 -7.37
C LEU A 49 -1.01 -3.15 -7.08
N SER A 50 -0.34 -2.39 -7.93
CA SER A 50 -0.36 -0.93 -7.89
C SER A 50 -1.23 -0.41 -9.03
N LEU A 51 -2.41 0.08 -8.69
CA LEU A 51 -3.35 0.64 -9.65
C LEU A 51 -3.05 2.13 -9.87
N SER A 52 -2.87 2.52 -11.11
CA SER A 52 -2.47 3.88 -11.47
C SER A 52 -3.61 4.69 -12.06
N THR A 53 -4.33 4.12 -13.00
CA THR A 53 -5.33 4.86 -13.78
C THR A 53 -6.58 4.05 -14.00
N ILE A 54 -7.73 4.71 -13.89
CA ILE A 54 -9.03 4.19 -14.30
C ILE A 54 -9.61 5.16 -15.32
N SER A 55 -9.96 4.69 -16.50
CA SER A 55 -10.48 5.51 -17.59
C SER A 55 -11.64 4.85 -18.34
N LEU A 56 -12.50 5.67 -18.92
CA LEU A 56 -13.49 5.18 -19.88
C LEU A 56 -12.81 4.74 -21.16
N GLY A 57 -13.21 3.57 -21.67
CA GLY A 57 -12.76 3.06 -22.95
C GLY A 57 -13.55 3.62 -24.13
N GLU A 58 -13.11 3.25 -25.32
CA GLU A 58 -13.76 3.60 -26.55
C GLU A 58 -15.20 3.04 -26.61
N GLY A 59 -16.14 3.86 -27.04
CA GLY A 59 -17.55 3.48 -27.16
C GLY A 59 -18.35 3.59 -25.87
N ALA A 60 -17.79 4.15 -24.80
CA ALA A 60 -18.53 4.41 -23.57
C ALA A 60 -19.68 5.38 -23.81
N LYS A 61 -20.84 5.07 -23.23
CA LYS A 61 -22.01 5.94 -23.26
C LYS A 61 -21.92 7.02 -22.17
N ASP A 62 -22.65 8.10 -22.35
CA ASP A 62 -22.74 9.17 -21.36
C ASP A 62 -23.69 8.77 -20.22
N GLU A 63 -23.15 7.94 -19.33
CA GLU A 63 -23.81 7.42 -18.14
C GLU A 63 -22.80 7.28 -16.99
N TYR A 64 -23.28 7.18 -15.77
CA TYR A 64 -22.42 6.91 -14.63
C TYR A 64 -21.89 5.49 -14.66
N ASN A 65 -20.56 5.37 -14.61
CA ASN A 65 -19.86 4.10 -14.46
C ASN A 65 -19.15 4.12 -13.10
N MET A 66 -19.57 3.25 -12.21
CA MET A 66 -19.01 3.16 -10.87
C MET A 66 -18.18 1.88 -10.75
N VAL A 67 -16.92 2.05 -10.37
CA VAL A 67 -15.99 0.95 -10.10
C VAL A 67 -15.77 0.84 -8.61
N GLU A 68 -15.89 -0.35 -8.09
CA GLU A 68 -15.56 -0.69 -6.72
C GLU A 68 -14.46 -1.76 -6.67
N VAL A 69 -13.72 -1.77 -5.58
CA VAL A 69 -12.70 -2.76 -5.30
C VAL A 69 -13.05 -3.51 -4.03
N THR A 70 -12.88 -4.84 -4.08
CA THR A 70 -12.97 -5.72 -2.93
C THR A 70 -11.61 -6.31 -2.65
N ALA A 71 -11.11 -6.07 -1.48
CA ALA A 71 -9.81 -6.56 -1.01
C ALA A 71 -9.82 -6.66 0.52
N ARG A 72 -8.72 -7.15 1.09
CA ARG A 72 -8.58 -7.25 2.54
C ARG A 72 -7.96 -5.99 3.13
N ASN A 73 -8.47 -5.60 4.29
CA ASN A 73 -7.89 -4.52 5.07
C ASN A 73 -6.78 -5.03 6.01
N HIS A 74 -6.23 -4.14 6.83
CA HIS A 74 -5.15 -4.47 7.78
C HIS A 74 -5.53 -5.48 8.88
N ASN A 75 -6.84 -5.72 9.08
CA ASN A 75 -7.36 -6.71 10.02
C ASN A 75 -7.69 -8.06 9.34
N ASP A 76 -7.28 -8.22 8.07
CA ASP A 76 -7.62 -9.38 7.24
C ASP A 76 -9.13 -9.55 6.98
N GLU A 77 -9.89 -8.47 7.08
CA GLU A 77 -11.32 -8.43 6.77
C GLU A 77 -11.53 -8.00 5.33
N GLU A 78 -12.41 -8.70 4.63
CA GLU A 78 -12.80 -8.33 3.28
C GLU A 78 -13.68 -7.08 3.30
N ILE A 79 -13.26 -6.05 2.59
CA ILE A 79 -13.99 -4.80 2.43
C ILE A 79 -14.19 -4.46 0.96
N THR A 80 -15.30 -3.78 0.67
CA THR A 80 -15.61 -3.26 -0.67
C THR A 80 -15.72 -1.74 -0.61
N VAL A 81 -14.93 -1.07 -1.45
CA VAL A 81 -14.83 0.39 -1.49
C VAL A 81 -15.01 0.89 -2.92
N PRO A 82 -15.86 1.91 -3.15
CA PRO A 82 -15.90 2.58 -4.45
C PRO A 82 -14.61 3.37 -4.66
N ILE A 83 -14.00 3.21 -5.84
CA ILE A 83 -12.72 3.86 -6.18
C ILE A 83 -12.84 4.85 -7.32
N ALA A 84 -13.87 4.76 -8.14
CA ALA A 84 -14.07 5.66 -9.26
C ALA A 84 -15.54 5.76 -9.65
N THR A 85 -15.95 6.96 -9.98
CA THR A 85 -17.21 7.23 -10.67
C THR A 85 -16.90 8.05 -11.89
N LEU A 86 -17.11 7.46 -13.07
CA LEU A 86 -16.78 8.06 -14.36
C LEU A 86 -18.04 8.32 -15.17
N LYS A 87 -18.03 9.43 -15.90
CA LYS A 87 -19.08 9.80 -16.85
C LYS A 87 -18.46 10.55 -18.01
N LEU A 88 -18.82 10.17 -19.23
CA LEU A 88 -18.22 10.72 -20.44
C LEU A 88 -18.28 12.25 -20.53
N SER A 89 -19.36 12.86 -20.08
CA SER A 89 -19.54 14.31 -20.10
C SER A 89 -18.88 15.08 -18.95
N CYS A 90 -18.39 14.37 -17.91
CA CYS A 90 -17.86 14.98 -16.70
C CYS A 90 -16.43 14.57 -16.40
N GLN A 91 -16.22 13.27 -16.16
CA GLN A 91 -14.94 12.71 -15.71
C GLN A 91 -14.65 11.43 -16.47
N THR A 92 -13.69 11.47 -17.36
CA THR A 92 -13.36 10.32 -18.22
C THR A 92 -12.21 9.47 -17.69
N MET A 93 -11.40 10.02 -16.82
CA MET A 93 -10.21 9.38 -16.29
C MET A 93 -9.93 9.85 -14.86
N ILE A 94 -9.44 8.94 -14.04
CA ILE A 94 -8.92 9.20 -12.70
C ILE A 94 -7.52 8.63 -12.57
N ASN A 95 -6.62 9.42 -12.01
CA ASN A 95 -5.31 8.96 -11.57
C ASN A 95 -5.35 8.66 -10.06
N LEU A 96 -4.93 7.46 -9.68
CA LEU A 96 -4.95 6.97 -8.29
C LEU A 96 -3.62 7.12 -7.56
N ASP A 97 -2.61 7.64 -8.23
CA ASP A 97 -1.30 7.93 -7.64
C ASP A 97 -0.70 6.76 -6.83
N ASN A 98 -0.53 5.63 -7.52
CA ASN A 98 0.02 4.39 -6.93
C ASN A 98 -0.81 3.80 -5.79
N PHE A 99 -2.05 3.50 -6.06
CA PHE A 99 -2.91 2.78 -5.13
C PHE A 99 -2.51 1.30 -5.07
N VAL A 100 -1.78 0.92 -4.02
CA VAL A 100 -1.23 -0.43 -3.83
C VAL A 100 -2.20 -1.30 -3.05
N ILE A 101 -2.48 -2.48 -3.56
CA ILE A 101 -3.44 -3.42 -2.98
C ILE A 101 -2.82 -4.82 -2.97
N GLN A 102 -2.93 -5.52 -1.84
CA GLN A 102 -2.51 -6.91 -1.74
C GLN A 102 -3.56 -7.86 -2.35
N PRO A 103 -3.15 -8.86 -3.16
CA PRO A 103 -4.04 -9.87 -3.66
C PRO A 103 -4.63 -10.76 -2.54
N PRO A 104 -5.79 -11.37 -2.74
CA PRO A 104 -6.66 -11.27 -3.90
C PRO A 104 -7.42 -9.95 -3.97
N VAL A 105 -7.58 -9.40 -5.17
CA VAL A 105 -8.27 -8.13 -5.43
C VAL A 105 -9.33 -8.34 -6.48
N THR A 106 -10.55 -7.92 -6.21
CA THR A 106 -11.64 -7.96 -7.18
C THR A 106 -12.09 -6.55 -7.52
N PHE A 107 -12.03 -6.21 -8.79
CA PHE A 107 -12.61 -4.99 -9.35
C PHE A 107 -13.98 -5.31 -9.93
N ARG A 108 -14.97 -4.44 -9.69
CA ARG A 108 -16.31 -4.62 -10.16
C ARG A 108 -16.89 -3.33 -10.71
N LEU A 109 -17.55 -3.45 -11.87
CA LEU A 109 -18.39 -2.38 -12.40
C LEU A 109 -19.78 -2.48 -11.75
N LYS A 110 -19.99 -1.67 -10.72
CA LYS A 110 -21.22 -1.68 -9.94
C LYS A 110 -22.41 -1.11 -10.70
N SER A 111 -22.17 -0.07 -11.48
CA SER A 111 -23.16 0.55 -12.35
C SER A 111 -22.53 1.03 -13.65
N GLY A 112 -23.37 1.20 -14.67
CA GLY A 112 -22.93 1.54 -16.01
C GLY A 112 -22.60 0.31 -16.86
N THR A 113 -22.37 0.54 -18.14
CA THR A 113 -22.09 -0.51 -19.12
C THR A 113 -20.61 -0.53 -19.57
N GLY A 114 -19.85 0.47 -19.16
CA GLY A 114 -18.46 0.62 -19.59
C GLY A 114 -18.32 0.91 -21.08
N PRO A 115 -17.21 0.52 -21.71
CA PRO A 115 -16.05 -0.14 -21.10
C PRO A 115 -15.23 0.79 -20.19
N VAL A 116 -14.72 0.25 -19.10
CA VAL A 116 -13.81 0.93 -18.19
C VAL A 116 -12.48 0.20 -18.18
N GLN A 117 -11.42 0.93 -18.42
CA GLN A 117 -10.04 0.41 -18.45
C GLN A 117 -9.35 0.71 -17.12
N LEU A 118 -8.81 -0.32 -16.51
CA LEU A 118 -7.94 -0.21 -15.34
C LEU A 118 -6.52 -0.53 -15.74
N SER A 119 -5.59 0.32 -15.37
CA SER A 119 -4.16 0.13 -15.66
C SER A 119 -3.28 0.43 -14.46
N GLY A 120 -2.17 -0.26 -14.40
CA GLY A 120 -1.20 -0.15 -13.33
C GLY A 120 -0.05 -1.10 -13.53
N GLN A 121 0.49 -1.59 -12.43
CA GLN A 121 1.59 -2.55 -12.45
C GLN A 121 1.49 -3.54 -11.29
N VAL A 122 2.00 -4.73 -11.52
CA VAL A 122 2.26 -5.72 -10.48
C VAL A 122 3.70 -5.51 -10.01
N ILE A 123 3.89 -5.32 -8.72
CA ILE A 123 5.19 -5.15 -8.09
C ILE A 123 5.51 -6.43 -7.35
N LEU A 124 6.64 -7.06 -7.66
CA LEU A 124 7.16 -8.22 -6.95
C LEU A 124 8.14 -7.74 -5.89
N ALA A 125 7.77 -7.91 -4.63
CA ALA A 125 8.65 -7.62 -3.51
C ALA A 125 9.30 -8.93 -3.03
N PRO A 126 10.63 -8.99 -2.80
CA PRO A 126 11.25 -10.15 -2.21
C PRO A 126 10.75 -10.37 -0.79
N THR A 127 10.43 -11.63 -0.44
CA THR A 127 9.94 -12.01 0.89
C THR A 127 11.06 -12.08 1.93
N ASP A 128 12.26 -12.44 1.48
CA ASP A 128 13.46 -12.52 2.33
C ASP A 128 14.34 -11.27 2.15
N ILE A 129 13.98 -10.19 2.81
CA ILE A 129 14.95 -9.20 3.17
C ILE A 129 15.53 -9.67 4.52
N ASP A 130 16.52 -10.53 4.47
CA ASP A 130 17.41 -10.73 5.61
C ASP A 130 18.08 -9.37 5.88
N LEU A 131 17.41 -8.57 6.67
CA LEU A 131 18.09 -7.55 7.43
C LEU A 131 18.91 -8.34 8.45
N ASP A 132 20.12 -8.71 8.06
CA ASP A 132 21.16 -9.03 9.02
C ASP A 132 21.24 -7.80 9.94
N GLU A 133 20.44 -7.82 10.98
CA GLU A 133 20.71 -7.02 12.15
C GLU A 133 22.03 -7.58 12.69
N ASP A 134 23.12 -7.02 12.19
CA ASP A 134 24.39 -7.06 12.90
C ASP A 134 24.11 -6.35 14.23
N ASP A 135 23.59 -7.15 15.15
CA ASP A 135 23.53 -6.82 16.56
C ASP A 135 24.95 -6.90 17.08
N ASP A 136 25.76 -5.92 16.68
CA ASP A 136 26.99 -5.59 17.38
C ASP A 136 26.56 -5.09 18.77
N GLU A 137 26.25 -6.04 19.64
CA GLU A 137 26.28 -5.82 21.07
C GLU A 137 27.72 -5.48 21.44
N ASP A 138 28.05 -4.22 21.27
CA ASP A 138 29.21 -3.63 21.90
C ASP A 138 28.83 -3.47 23.38
N ASP A 139 29.10 -4.56 24.11
CA ASP A 139 29.13 -4.57 25.56
C ASP A 139 30.26 -3.67 26.02
N GLU A 140 30.06 -2.38 25.96
CA GLU A 140 30.86 -1.48 26.77
C GLU A 140 30.24 -1.41 28.15
N ASP A 141 30.75 -2.28 29.03
CA ASP A 141 30.76 -2.09 30.44
C ASP A 141 31.34 -0.72 30.76
N GLU A 142 30.54 0.28 30.76
CA GLU A 142 30.86 1.44 31.57
C GLU A 142 30.18 1.26 32.92
N GLU A 143 30.99 0.72 33.81
CA GLU A 143 30.86 1.02 35.23
C GLU A 143 30.93 2.51 35.37
N ASP A 144 29.83 3.16 35.39
CA ASP A 144 29.81 4.48 35.92
C ASP A 144 29.19 4.48 37.29
N ASP A 145 30.13 4.62 38.15
CA ASP A 145 30.01 5.15 39.44
C ASP A 145 29.07 6.33 39.47
N GLU A 146 28.13 6.15 40.38
CA GLU A 146 27.98 7.16 41.38
C GLU A 146 27.18 8.37 40.95
N ASP A 147 26.01 8.27 41.46
CA ASP A 147 25.84 9.05 42.65
C ASP A 147 25.86 10.54 42.43
N ASP A 148 24.89 10.97 41.75
CA ASP A 148 24.24 12.15 42.25
C ASP A 148 22.77 11.86 42.41
N GLU A 149 22.49 11.27 43.55
CA GLU A 149 21.20 11.44 44.16
C GLU A 149 21.04 12.91 44.49
N GLU A 150 21.09 13.71 43.51
CA GLU A 150 20.28 14.90 43.59
C GLU A 150 18.86 14.40 43.40
N GLU A 151 18.24 14.18 44.50
CA GLU A 151 16.82 14.24 44.56
C GLU A 151 16.40 15.44 43.76
N LEU A 152 16.08 15.21 42.51
CA LEU A 152 15.14 16.05 41.86
C LEU A 152 13.92 15.95 42.70
N ALA A 153 13.81 16.89 43.62
CA ALA A 153 12.67 17.03 44.45
C ALA A 153 11.48 16.85 43.56
N SER A 154 10.82 15.74 43.74
CA SER A 154 9.64 15.44 42.96
C SER A 154 8.77 16.68 43.03
N ILE A 155 8.69 17.38 41.93
CA ILE A 155 7.72 18.44 41.79
C ILE A 155 6.39 17.73 41.84
N LYS A 156 5.85 17.64 43.00
CA LYS A 156 4.49 17.20 43.16
C LYS A 156 3.66 18.17 42.34
N PRO A 157 2.94 17.70 41.34
CA PRO A 157 2.00 18.57 40.69
C PRO A 157 1.09 19.16 41.76
N ALA A 158 1.09 20.45 41.85
CA ALA A 158 0.22 21.15 42.72
C ALA A 158 -1.21 20.74 42.36
N ASN A 159 -1.81 19.99 43.24
CA ASN A 159 -3.16 19.57 43.08
C ASN A 159 -4.04 20.82 43.28
N LYS A 160 -4.22 21.56 42.20
CA LYS A 160 -5.23 22.60 42.18
C LYS A 160 -6.58 21.93 42.24
N LYS A 161 -7.07 21.76 43.45
CA LYS A 161 -8.49 21.55 43.64
C LYS A 161 -9.20 22.75 43.07
N MET A 162 -9.75 22.61 41.91
CA MET A 162 -10.78 23.52 41.44
C MET A 162 -11.99 23.32 42.34
N ARG A 163 -12.19 24.26 43.20
CA ARG A 163 -13.44 24.38 43.93
C ARG A 163 -14.35 25.26 43.11
N HIS A 164 -15.48 24.72 42.78
CA HIS A 164 -16.67 25.51 42.57
C HIS A 164 -17.39 25.73 43.85
#